data_82e1f3ca1dca7c7399da1b398ee936a4
#
_entry.id   82e1f3ca1dca7c7399da1b398ee936a4
#
_cell.length_a   1.000
_cell.length_b   1.000
_cell.length_c   1.000
_cell.angle_alpha   90.00
_cell.angle_beta   90.00
_cell.angle_gamma   90.00
#
_symmetry.space_group_name_H-M   'P 1'
#
loop_
_entity.id
_entity.type
_entity.pdbx_description
1 polymer ?
#
loop_
_entity_poly.entity_id
_entity_poly.type
_entity_poly.pdbx_seq_one_letter_code
_entity_poly.pdbx_strand_id
1 'polypeptide(L)'
;MNHDQPPSLQPRHATARNQERATDGALVARFSELLGKPLIPWQRQVIDVISEIDPSTGTYWYDELVLTVQRQAGKTTITKSYDVRNSLWGPDRKTWYLAQTGKDANDQFRDFVKSWRKSRLRKLAKPPRLSNGSMALEFKNGSQLRPGGATEAAGHGVQGDLINVDEVWSLSKQQAKNLKDGFIPTTTTRLKLTGVRPQIWWTSTEGNASSEYFNDRLDRLRAGDIPDRTAFFDFGIPFDADPEDLETIWRYHPGAGYLFDFDQLAGFRRQFDDDAEGWARAFGNIRDAGSTDRAIDSLLWADTMDEPVTPEHGMRVCFGVGVPLDATHTVIAACTGVGGGLPPLVQIVDDLPGTGESPARLLALQNDYRAPVCIDPRGPSAALADVLANAHDPHTFERVYRLSDMRAADAVTAPQSFVSALEQHNLTHASDRLADEQVCRATKRKSGDAWLWNRSAGDVSALEAMTMAYWGYMHLPEWEADDIQVF
;
A
#
# COMPACT_ATOMS: atom_id res chain seq x y z
N MET A 1 -26.33 2.18 -23.54
CA MET A 1 -27.19 2.70 -22.41
C MET A 1 -27.72 4.07 -22.74
N ASN A 2 -28.83 4.50 -22.12
CA ASN A 2 -29.23 5.92 -22.21
C ASN A 2 -28.40 6.72 -21.24
N HIS A 3 -27.51 7.58 -21.73
CA HIS A 3 -26.61 8.40 -20.93
C HIS A 3 -27.24 9.73 -20.50
N ASP A 4 -28.50 10.00 -20.90
CA ASP A 4 -29.21 11.23 -20.50
C ASP A 4 -29.65 11.21 -19.03
N GLN A 5 -29.55 10.05 -18.37
CA GLN A 5 -29.90 9.90 -16.97
C GLN A 5 -28.72 9.34 -16.16
N PRO A 6 -28.53 9.81 -14.91
CA PRO A 6 -27.54 9.22 -14.02
C PRO A 6 -27.82 7.72 -13.80
N PRO A 7 -26.77 6.89 -13.75
CA PRO A 7 -26.92 5.47 -13.43
C PRO A 7 -27.41 5.24 -12.00
N SER A 8 -28.01 4.08 -11.76
CA SER A 8 -28.35 3.66 -10.39
C SER A 8 -27.09 3.41 -9.59
N LEU A 9 -27.08 3.86 -8.33
CA LEU A 9 -25.93 3.69 -7.44
C LEU A 9 -25.67 2.21 -7.11
N GLN A 10 -24.46 1.74 -7.37
CA GLN A 10 -24.04 0.35 -7.17
C GLN A 10 -22.66 0.31 -6.46
N PRO A 11 -22.59 0.52 -5.14
CA PRO A 11 -21.34 0.34 -4.39
C PRO A 11 -20.96 -1.14 -4.31
N ARG A 12 -19.65 -1.44 -4.28
CA ARG A 12 -19.15 -2.79 -3.96
C ARG A 12 -19.48 -3.19 -2.52
N HIS A 13 -19.42 -2.21 -1.62
CA HIS A 13 -19.89 -2.33 -0.24
C HIS A 13 -20.47 -1.00 0.25
N ALA A 14 -21.55 -1.07 1.00
CA ALA A 14 -22.12 0.07 1.71
C ALA A 14 -22.72 -0.38 3.04
N THR A 15 -22.24 0.20 4.13
CA THR A 15 -22.88 0.03 5.44
C THR A 15 -24.33 0.49 5.35
N ALA A 16 -25.25 -0.42 5.70
CA ALA A 16 -26.68 -0.15 5.62
C ALA A 16 -27.12 0.89 6.66
N ARG A 17 -28.06 1.75 6.26
CA ARG A 17 -28.74 2.70 7.17
C ARG A 17 -29.57 1.93 8.17
N ASN A 18 -29.37 2.15 9.47
CA ASN A 18 -30.27 1.66 10.49
C ASN A 18 -31.47 2.60 10.64
N GLN A 19 -32.65 2.14 10.22
CA GLN A 19 -33.87 2.96 10.21
C GLN A 19 -34.41 3.29 11.62
N GLU A 20 -34.00 2.54 12.64
CA GLU A 20 -34.40 2.77 14.04
C GLU A 20 -33.60 3.92 14.68
N ARG A 21 -32.50 4.33 14.09
CA ARG A 21 -31.69 5.43 14.58
C ARG A 21 -32.05 6.72 13.86
N ALA A 22 -32.18 7.82 14.60
CA ALA A 22 -32.23 9.15 14.00
C ALA A 22 -30.93 9.45 13.25
N THR A 23 -30.94 10.43 12.35
CA THR A 23 -29.74 10.89 11.63
C THR A 23 -29.77 12.39 11.43
N ASP A 24 -28.58 13.00 11.50
CA ASP A 24 -28.35 14.41 11.17
C ASP A 24 -28.14 14.65 9.66
N GLY A 25 -28.23 13.62 8.83
CA GLY A 25 -27.90 13.70 7.41
C GLY A 25 -28.63 14.81 6.65
N ALA A 26 -29.90 15.06 7.01
CA ALA A 26 -30.67 16.17 6.42
C ALA A 26 -30.05 17.54 6.73
N LEU A 27 -29.52 17.74 7.93
CA LEU A 27 -28.88 18.98 8.33
C LEU A 27 -27.53 19.19 7.62
N VAL A 28 -26.75 18.11 7.48
CA VAL A 28 -25.49 18.13 6.70
C VAL A 28 -25.77 18.48 5.24
N ALA A 29 -26.79 17.87 4.63
CA ALA A 29 -27.22 18.18 3.26
C ALA A 29 -27.60 19.66 3.13
N ARG A 30 -28.29 20.22 4.12
CA ARG A 30 -28.64 21.63 4.15
C ARG A 30 -27.41 22.53 4.21
N PHE A 31 -26.37 22.17 4.97
CA PHE A 31 -25.11 22.92 4.97
C PHE A 31 -24.43 22.84 3.61
N SER A 32 -24.45 21.69 2.96
CA SER A 32 -23.91 21.51 1.61
C SER A 32 -24.58 22.42 0.58
N GLU A 33 -25.92 22.50 0.60
CA GLU A 33 -26.69 23.41 -0.24
C GLU A 33 -26.31 24.88 0.03
N LEU A 34 -26.20 25.27 1.30
CA LEU A 34 -25.80 26.62 1.69
C LEU A 34 -24.37 26.99 1.28
N LEU A 35 -23.50 26.00 1.14
CA LEU A 35 -22.15 26.15 0.58
C LEU A 35 -22.15 26.16 -0.96
N GLY A 36 -23.31 25.98 -1.61
CA GLY A 36 -23.49 26.04 -3.05
C GLY A 36 -23.19 24.69 -3.76
N LYS A 37 -23.14 23.58 -3.02
CA LYS A 37 -22.87 22.23 -3.55
C LYS A 37 -23.85 21.21 -2.96
N PRO A 38 -25.09 21.11 -3.47
CA PRO A 38 -26.04 20.08 -3.01
C PRO A 38 -25.45 18.68 -3.08
N LEU A 39 -25.76 17.82 -2.10
CA LEU A 39 -25.31 16.43 -2.08
C LEU A 39 -26.01 15.62 -3.18
N ILE A 40 -25.25 14.87 -3.94
CA ILE A 40 -25.74 13.87 -4.89
C ILE A 40 -26.02 12.54 -4.17
N PRO A 41 -26.72 11.55 -4.79
CA PRO A 41 -27.26 10.38 -4.08
C PRO A 41 -26.26 9.61 -3.23
N TRP A 42 -25.08 9.27 -3.77
CA TRP A 42 -24.09 8.52 -3.00
C TRP A 42 -23.56 9.29 -1.78
N GLN A 43 -23.37 10.61 -1.95
CA GLN A 43 -22.95 11.49 -0.86
C GLN A 43 -24.00 11.52 0.23
N ARG A 44 -25.28 11.58 -0.17
CA ARG A 44 -26.39 11.55 0.77
C ARG A 44 -26.45 10.23 1.53
N GLN A 45 -26.26 9.09 0.86
CA GLN A 45 -26.23 7.78 1.48
C GLN A 45 -25.14 7.68 2.56
N VAL A 46 -23.91 8.08 2.24
CA VAL A 46 -22.80 8.07 3.20
C VAL A 46 -23.12 8.96 4.41
N ILE A 47 -23.59 10.18 4.15
CA ILE A 47 -23.87 11.13 5.21
C ILE A 47 -25.03 10.69 6.11
N ASP A 48 -26.09 10.11 5.55
CA ASP A 48 -27.23 9.62 6.35
C ASP A 48 -26.83 8.48 7.29
N VAL A 49 -25.86 7.65 6.90
CA VAL A 49 -25.33 6.56 7.75
C VAL A 49 -24.36 7.11 8.80
N ILE A 50 -23.32 7.83 8.39
CA ILE A 50 -22.28 8.25 9.34
C ILE A 50 -22.80 9.25 10.38
N SER A 51 -23.91 9.91 10.07
CA SER A 51 -24.61 10.84 10.97
C SER A 51 -25.68 10.17 11.85
N GLU A 52 -25.75 8.84 11.89
CA GLU A 52 -26.68 8.13 12.79
C GLU A 52 -26.41 8.47 14.24
N ILE A 53 -27.49 8.61 15.00
CA ILE A 53 -27.47 8.98 16.40
C ILE A 53 -27.75 7.74 17.25
N ASP A 54 -26.88 7.49 18.19
CA ASP A 54 -27.04 6.47 19.22
C ASP A 54 -28.20 6.89 20.16
N PRO A 55 -29.32 6.15 20.20
CA PRO A 55 -30.46 6.52 21.00
C PRO A 55 -30.18 6.51 22.51
N SER A 56 -29.16 5.79 22.95
CA SER A 56 -28.80 5.71 24.36
C SER A 56 -27.97 6.89 24.85
N THR A 57 -27.21 7.53 23.97
CA THR A 57 -26.29 8.62 24.32
C THR A 57 -26.64 9.95 23.69
N GLY A 58 -27.49 9.97 22.66
CA GLY A 58 -27.85 11.18 21.91
C GLY A 58 -26.71 11.75 21.06
N THR A 59 -25.62 11.02 20.86
CA THR A 59 -24.47 11.40 20.03
C THR A 59 -24.29 10.45 18.85
N TYR A 60 -23.24 10.63 18.05
CA TYR A 60 -22.99 9.77 16.90
C TYR A 60 -22.87 8.30 17.29
N TRP A 61 -23.43 7.41 16.43
CA TRP A 61 -23.27 5.96 16.57
C TRP A 61 -21.87 5.50 16.15
N TYR A 62 -21.38 5.99 15.01
CA TYR A 62 -20.11 5.57 14.45
C TYR A 62 -18.95 6.38 15.02
N ASP A 63 -17.83 5.71 15.27
CA ASP A 63 -16.56 6.31 15.68
C ASP A 63 -15.66 6.55 14.45
N GLU A 64 -15.87 5.75 13.39
CA GLU A 64 -15.00 5.74 12.23
C GLU A 64 -15.79 5.65 10.93
N LEU A 65 -15.30 6.36 9.90
CA LEU A 65 -15.68 6.18 8.50
C LEU A 65 -14.47 5.74 7.71
N VAL A 66 -14.61 4.66 6.92
CA VAL A 66 -13.67 4.29 5.86
C VAL A 66 -14.40 4.41 4.53
N LEU A 67 -13.91 5.27 3.66
CA LEU A 67 -14.52 5.55 2.36
C LEU A 67 -13.47 5.46 1.26
N THR A 68 -13.67 4.53 0.31
CA THR A 68 -12.96 4.54 -0.96
C THR A 68 -13.93 4.80 -2.10
N VAL A 69 -13.57 5.73 -2.97
CA VAL A 69 -14.42 6.19 -4.08
C VAL A 69 -13.56 6.76 -5.21
N GLN A 70 -14.02 6.62 -6.45
CA GLN A 70 -13.33 7.13 -7.64
C GLN A 70 -12.97 8.61 -7.52
N ARG A 71 -11.95 9.03 -8.26
CA ARG A 71 -11.62 10.45 -8.44
C ARG A 71 -12.79 11.17 -9.10
N GLN A 72 -12.88 12.49 -8.89
CA GLN A 72 -13.95 13.34 -9.42
C GLN A 72 -15.38 12.96 -8.95
N ALA A 73 -15.54 12.04 -8.01
CA ALA A 73 -16.85 11.69 -7.43
C ALA A 73 -17.42 12.77 -6.48
N GLY A 74 -16.61 13.76 -6.09
CA GLY A 74 -17.06 14.85 -5.20
C GLY A 74 -16.88 14.57 -3.72
N LYS A 75 -15.90 13.72 -3.33
CA LYS A 75 -15.52 13.39 -1.95
C LYS A 75 -15.38 14.62 -1.05
N THR A 76 -14.69 15.66 -1.52
CA THR A 76 -14.47 16.91 -0.78
C THR A 76 -15.78 17.64 -0.39
N THR A 77 -16.87 17.43 -1.10
CA THR A 77 -18.16 18.06 -0.79
C THR A 77 -18.72 17.54 0.52
N ILE A 78 -18.70 16.21 0.75
CA ILE A 78 -19.20 15.63 2.00
C ILE A 78 -18.31 16.00 3.18
N THR A 79 -16.99 15.94 3.03
CA THR A 79 -16.06 16.28 4.10
C THR A 79 -16.26 17.72 4.58
N LYS A 80 -16.30 18.69 3.67
CA LYS A 80 -16.49 20.10 4.03
C LYS A 80 -17.83 20.38 4.70
N SER A 81 -18.92 19.77 4.21
CA SER A 81 -20.25 19.95 4.77
C SER A 81 -20.36 19.35 6.17
N TYR A 82 -19.74 18.20 6.37
CA TYR A 82 -19.69 17.53 7.67
C TYR A 82 -18.79 18.26 8.67
N ASP A 83 -17.64 18.79 8.22
CA ASP A 83 -16.75 19.61 9.03
C ASP A 83 -17.50 20.81 9.65
N VAL A 84 -18.35 21.48 8.83
CA VAL A 84 -19.19 22.60 9.28
C VAL A 84 -20.21 22.12 10.30
N ARG A 85 -20.91 21.00 10.01
CA ARG A 85 -21.89 20.44 10.94
C ARG A 85 -21.27 20.07 12.27
N ASN A 86 -20.14 19.34 12.24
CA ASN A 86 -19.43 18.94 13.45
C ASN A 86 -19.00 20.15 14.28
N SER A 87 -18.47 21.20 13.64
CA SER A 87 -18.06 22.43 14.31
C SER A 87 -19.25 23.23 14.93
N LEU A 88 -20.48 22.98 14.47
CA LEU A 88 -21.68 23.64 14.96
C LEU A 88 -22.51 22.79 15.93
N TRP A 89 -22.16 21.54 16.17
CA TRP A 89 -22.92 20.65 17.06
C TRP A 89 -22.93 21.12 18.53
N GLY A 90 -21.90 21.73 18.99
CA GLY A 90 -21.79 22.22 20.36
C GLY A 90 -20.63 23.22 20.48
N PRO A 91 -20.33 23.71 21.67
CA PRO A 91 -19.24 24.65 21.88
C PRO A 91 -17.88 23.94 21.82
N ASP A 92 -16.85 24.71 21.47
CA ASP A 92 -15.45 24.38 21.60
C ASP A 92 -14.99 23.08 20.86
N ARG A 93 -15.67 22.72 19.77
CA ARG A 93 -15.33 21.57 18.92
C ARG A 93 -14.04 21.85 18.13
N LYS A 94 -13.23 20.79 17.97
CA LYS A 94 -11.96 20.78 17.23
C LYS A 94 -12.10 19.89 16.00
N THR A 95 -12.19 20.49 14.83
CA THR A 95 -12.26 19.78 13.55
C THR A 95 -10.95 19.94 12.80
N TRP A 96 -10.38 18.83 12.33
CA TRP A 96 -9.16 18.80 11.54
C TRP A 96 -9.44 18.20 10.16
N TYR A 97 -8.97 18.89 9.14
CA TYR A 97 -8.88 18.38 7.78
C TYR A 97 -7.41 18.15 7.44
N LEU A 98 -7.03 16.89 7.30
CA LEU A 98 -5.67 16.47 7.01
C LEU A 98 -5.59 15.97 5.57
N ALA A 99 -4.60 16.43 4.80
CA ALA A 99 -4.28 15.94 3.48
C ALA A 99 -2.84 15.42 3.44
N GLN A 100 -2.43 14.83 2.34
CA GLN A 100 -1.09 14.26 2.14
C GLN A 100 0.01 15.23 2.58
N THR A 101 -0.08 16.50 2.17
CA THR A 101 0.83 17.55 2.61
C THR A 101 0.08 18.72 3.26
N GLY A 102 0.79 19.49 4.11
CA GLY A 102 0.23 20.70 4.67
C GLY A 102 -0.13 21.75 3.60
N LYS A 103 0.57 21.77 2.47
CA LYS A 103 0.27 22.63 1.33
C LYS A 103 -1.08 22.25 0.72
N ASP A 104 -1.31 20.98 0.44
CA ASP A 104 -2.56 20.51 -0.16
C ASP A 104 -3.76 20.80 0.76
N ALA A 105 -3.61 20.53 2.07
CA ALA A 105 -4.63 20.87 3.06
C ALA A 105 -4.95 22.36 3.09
N ASN A 106 -3.92 23.21 3.03
CA ASN A 106 -4.08 24.66 3.02
C ASN A 106 -4.77 25.15 1.74
N ASP A 107 -4.46 24.60 0.57
CA ASP A 107 -5.08 24.96 -0.70
C ASP A 107 -6.54 24.55 -0.72
N GLN A 108 -6.86 23.32 -0.28
CA GLN A 108 -8.25 22.86 -0.10
C GLN A 108 -9.03 23.73 0.90
N PHE A 109 -8.38 24.17 1.97
CA PHE A 109 -9.01 25.07 2.95
C PHE A 109 -9.27 26.46 2.36
N ARG A 110 -8.34 27.02 1.57
CA ARG A 110 -8.55 28.31 0.86
C ARG A 110 -9.75 28.24 -0.09
N ASP A 111 -9.89 27.13 -0.84
CA ASP A 111 -11.03 26.92 -1.73
C ASP A 111 -12.36 26.77 -0.95
N PHE A 112 -12.34 26.05 0.16
CA PHE A 112 -13.49 26.01 1.07
C PHE A 112 -13.87 27.42 1.56
N VAL A 113 -12.90 28.24 1.98
CA VAL A 113 -13.15 29.60 2.45
C VAL A 113 -13.76 30.48 1.36
N LYS A 114 -13.46 30.28 0.08
CA LYS A 114 -14.14 31.01 -1.03
C LYS A 114 -15.63 30.72 -1.04
N SER A 115 -16.04 29.46 -0.91
CA SER A 115 -17.46 29.05 -0.82
C SER A 115 -18.10 29.54 0.48
N TRP A 116 -17.39 29.38 1.59
CA TRP A 116 -17.82 29.87 2.90
C TRP A 116 -18.17 31.38 2.90
N ARG A 117 -17.30 32.21 2.35
CA ARG A 117 -17.48 33.67 2.27
C ARG A 117 -18.73 34.09 1.47
N LYS A 118 -19.08 33.29 0.44
CA LYS A 118 -20.30 33.51 -0.38
C LYS A 118 -21.56 33.01 0.31
N SER A 119 -21.43 32.10 1.26
CA SER A 119 -22.53 31.44 1.97
C SER A 119 -23.14 32.35 3.05
N ARG A 120 -24.42 32.13 3.39
CA ARG A 120 -25.06 32.69 4.57
C ARG A 120 -24.43 32.20 5.88
N LEU A 121 -23.76 31.05 5.86
CA LEU A 121 -23.06 30.46 7.00
C LEU A 121 -21.90 31.34 7.51
N ARG A 122 -21.37 32.24 6.70
CA ARG A 122 -20.29 33.17 7.11
C ARG A 122 -20.60 33.96 8.39
N LYS A 123 -21.90 34.17 8.70
CA LYS A 123 -22.33 34.86 9.91
C LYS A 123 -22.08 34.04 11.20
N LEU A 124 -21.81 32.75 11.08
CA LEU A 124 -21.60 31.84 12.21
C LEU A 124 -20.14 31.77 12.68
N ALA A 125 -19.21 32.37 11.95
CA ALA A 125 -17.79 32.38 12.30
C ALA A 125 -17.19 33.79 12.24
N LYS A 126 -15.99 33.91 12.83
CA LYS A 126 -15.10 35.06 12.66
C LYS A 126 -14.52 35.09 11.24
N PRO A 127 -13.89 36.18 10.79
CA PRO A 127 -13.16 36.19 9.54
C PRO A 127 -12.10 35.08 9.54
N PRO A 128 -12.01 34.25 8.45
CA PRO A 128 -11.05 33.16 8.37
C PRO A 128 -9.60 33.66 8.44
N ARG A 129 -8.77 33.01 9.23
CA ARG A 129 -7.30 33.20 9.22
C ARG A 129 -6.69 32.40 8.08
N LEU A 130 -5.89 33.04 7.24
CA LEU A 130 -5.29 32.43 6.04
C LEU A 130 -3.75 32.48 6.03
N SER A 131 -3.13 32.93 7.13
CA SER A 131 -1.68 32.96 7.26
C SER A 131 -1.12 31.53 7.42
N ASN A 132 -0.04 31.23 6.72
CA ASN A 132 0.60 29.92 6.81
C ASN A 132 0.96 29.57 8.27
N GLY A 133 0.75 28.33 8.64
CA GLY A 133 0.97 27.81 10.00
C GLY A 133 -0.12 28.15 11.03
N SER A 134 -1.05 29.08 10.70
CA SER A 134 -2.14 29.48 11.62
C SER A 134 -3.53 29.48 10.97
N MET A 135 -3.68 28.82 9.83
CA MET A 135 -4.97 28.75 9.13
C MET A 135 -6.05 28.16 10.02
N ALA A 136 -7.18 28.85 10.10
CA ALA A 136 -8.34 28.39 10.86
C ALA A 136 -9.61 29.13 10.47
N LEU A 137 -10.74 28.44 10.57
CA LEU A 137 -12.07 29.04 10.67
C LEU A 137 -12.54 28.91 12.11
N GLU A 138 -12.70 30.03 12.79
CA GLU A 138 -13.15 30.09 14.18
C GLU A 138 -14.66 30.45 14.23
N PHE A 139 -15.46 29.50 14.72
CA PHE A 139 -16.88 29.68 14.87
C PHE A 139 -17.22 30.51 16.12
N LYS A 140 -18.38 31.18 16.13
CA LYS A 140 -18.81 31.99 17.25
C LYS A 140 -19.12 31.22 18.54
N ASN A 141 -19.33 29.88 18.40
CA ASN A 141 -19.50 28.96 19.53
C ASN A 141 -18.16 28.46 20.12
N GLY A 142 -17.02 29.04 19.72
CA GLY A 142 -15.68 28.63 20.18
C GLY A 142 -15.03 27.52 19.37
N SER A 143 -15.79 26.86 18.50
CA SER A 143 -15.26 25.74 17.68
C SER A 143 -14.29 26.24 16.61
N GLN A 144 -13.41 25.31 16.17
CA GLN A 144 -12.39 25.60 15.17
C GLN A 144 -12.32 24.49 14.13
N LEU A 145 -12.22 24.89 12.86
CA LEU A 145 -11.86 24.03 11.74
C LEU A 145 -10.47 24.45 11.25
N ARG A 146 -9.53 23.48 11.21
CA ARG A 146 -8.13 23.71 10.84
C ARG A 146 -7.67 22.72 9.76
N PRO A 147 -6.90 23.17 8.76
CA PRO A 147 -6.18 22.30 7.88
C PRO A 147 -4.85 21.86 8.49
N GLY A 148 -4.32 20.70 8.07
CA GLY A 148 -2.99 20.21 8.46
C GLY A 148 -2.46 19.15 7.50
N GLY A 149 -1.17 18.87 7.54
CA GLY A 149 -0.57 17.74 6.82
C GLY A 149 -0.67 16.46 7.66
N ALA A 150 -0.87 15.33 7.02
CA ALA A 150 -0.81 14.00 7.64
C ALA A 150 0.64 13.56 7.83
N THR A 151 1.40 14.31 8.63
CA THR A 151 2.82 14.06 8.92
C THR A 151 3.00 13.25 10.20
N GLU A 152 4.22 12.75 10.45
CA GLU A 152 4.57 12.01 11.66
C GLU A 152 4.30 12.79 12.96
N ALA A 153 4.42 14.11 12.93
CA ALA A 153 4.13 14.99 14.06
C ALA A 153 2.64 15.34 14.18
N ALA A 154 1.82 14.99 13.19
CA ALA A 154 0.39 15.29 13.24
C ALA A 154 -0.28 14.46 14.36
N GLY A 155 -1.06 15.14 15.19
CA GLY A 155 -1.78 14.49 16.29
C GLY A 155 -1.09 14.57 17.66
N HIS A 156 0.22 14.74 17.77
CA HIS A 156 0.87 14.89 19.07
C HIS A 156 0.50 16.21 19.74
N GLY A 157 -0.16 16.10 20.91
CA GLY A 157 -0.60 17.28 21.71
C GLY A 157 -1.83 18.01 21.15
N VAL A 158 -2.50 17.47 20.11
CA VAL A 158 -3.65 18.10 19.47
C VAL A 158 -4.91 17.31 19.77
N GLN A 159 -5.93 17.99 20.29
CA GLN A 159 -7.24 17.39 20.52
C GLN A 159 -8.10 17.49 19.25
N GLY A 160 -8.89 16.45 18.97
CA GLY A 160 -9.82 16.40 17.85
C GLY A 160 -11.18 15.81 18.20
N ASP A 161 -12.26 16.43 17.71
CA ASP A 161 -13.61 15.89 17.75
C ASP A 161 -14.04 15.30 16.41
N LEU A 162 -13.44 15.79 15.33
CA LEU A 162 -13.50 15.20 14.00
C LEU A 162 -12.14 15.34 13.33
N ILE A 163 -11.65 14.25 12.80
CA ILE A 163 -10.38 14.18 12.10
C ILE A 163 -10.66 13.57 10.73
N ASN A 164 -10.68 14.40 9.70
CA ASN A 164 -10.78 14.00 8.31
C ASN A 164 -9.38 13.80 7.74
N VAL A 165 -9.01 12.56 7.45
CA VAL A 165 -7.77 12.21 6.73
C VAL A 165 -8.13 11.94 5.28
N ASP A 166 -7.71 12.81 4.39
CA ASP A 166 -7.94 12.70 2.94
C ASP A 166 -6.71 12.14 2.23
N GLU A 167 -6.91 11.46 1.12
CA GLU A 167 -5.87 10.78 0.32
C GLU A 167 -5.03 9.78 1.15
N VAL A 168 -5.74 8.93 1.92
CA VAL A 168 -5.14 7.93 2.84
C VAL A 168 -4.21 6.95 2.11
N TRP A 169 -4.43 6.72 0.82
CA TRP A 169 -3.55 5.88 0.00
C TRP A 169 -2.08 6.29 0.05
N SER A 170 -1.80 7.57 0.33
CA SER A 170 -0.44 8.11 0.39
C SER A 170 0.28 7.90 1.72
N LEU A 171 -0.41 7.40 2.74
CA LEU A 171 0.16 7.22 4.08
C LEU A 171 0.96 5.93 4.20
N SER A 172 2.16 6.03 4.75
CA SER A 172 2.89 4.85 5.24
C SER A 172 2.20 4.24 6.47
N LYS A 173 2.49 2.96 6.76
CA LYS A 173 2.01 2.31 8.00
C LYS A 173 2.41 3.10 9.27
N GLN A 174 3.64 3.65 9.27
CA GLN A 174 4.12 4.43 10.41
C GLN A 174 3.38 5.76 10.57
N GLN A 175 3.13 6.49 9.47
CA GLN A 175 2.35 7.74 9.52
C GLN A 175 0.91 7.48 10.01
N ALA A 176 0.24 6.45 9.50
CA ALA A 176 -1.10 6.08 9.93
C ALA A 176 -1.13 5.67 11.41
N LYS A 177 -0.11 4.93 11.88
CA LYS A 177 0.06 4.58 13.29
C LYS A 177 0.24 5.83 14.13
N ASN A 178 1.12 6.74 13.76
CA ASN A 178 1.38 7.98 14.50
C ASN A 178 0.13 8.86 14.62
N LEU A 179 -0.65 8.96 13.52
CA LEU A 179 -1.94 9.65 13.55
C LEU A 179 -2.91 9.01 14.56
N LYS A 180 -3.03 7.68 14.56
CA LYS A 180 -3.88 6.97 15.52
C LYS A 180 -3.39 7.17 16.95
N ASP A 181 -2.12 6.97 17.19
CA ASP A 181 -1.51 7.10 18.53
C ASP A 181 -1.62 8.54 19.05
N GLY A 182 -1.57 9.53 18.17
CA GLY A 182 -1.73 10.95 18.52
C GLY A 182 -3.18 11.34 18.81
N PHE A 183 -4.13 10.92 17.98
CA PHE A 183 -5.53 11.39 18.07
C PHE A 183 -6.43 10.50 18.94
N ILE A 184 -6.31 9.16 18.87
CA ILE A 184 -7.25 8.26 19.58
C ILE A 184 -7.27 8.51 21.09
N PRO A 185 -6.14 8.68 21.80
CA PRO A 185 -6.18 8.97 23.23
C PRO A 185 -6.92 10.26 23.57
N THR A 186 -6.87 11.26 22.68
CA THR A 186 -7.53 12.55 22.92
C THR A 186 -9.04 12.44 22.77
N THR A 187 -9.56 11.49 22.00
CA THR A 187 -11.01 11.32 21.79
C THR A 187 -11.76 11.01 23.08
N THR A 188 -11.18 10.23 24.00
CA THR A 188 -11.78 9.89 25.29
C THR A 188 -12.02 11.14 26.14
N THR A 189 -11.02 12.04 26.21
CA THR A 189 -11.16 13.33 26.91
C THR A 189 -12.19 14.23 26.26
N ARG A 190 -12.21 14.27 24.93
CA ARG A 190 -13.16 15.11 24.16
C ARG A 190 -14.59 14.67 24.36
N LEU A 191 -14.89 13.36 24.32
CA LEU A 191 -16.25 12.86 24.60
C LEU A 191 -16.76 13.36 25.96
N LYS A 192 -15.91 13.26 26.99
CA LYS A 192 -16.27 13.73 28.33
C LYS A 192 -16.50 15.25 28.41
N LEU A 193 -15.72 16.04 27.67
CA LEU A 193 -15.82 17.50 27.68
C LEU A 193 -17.00 18.03 26.85
N THR A 194 -17.24 17.45 25.69
CA THR A 194 -18.22 17.97 24.72
C THR A 194 -19.56 17.24 24.72
N GLY A 195 -19.62 16.03 25.33
CA GLY A 195 -20.79 15.15 25.29
C GLY A 195 -21.08 14.58 23.90
N VAL A 196 -20.24 14.86 22.90
CA VAL A 196 -20.42 14.37 21.53
C VAL A 196 -19.28 13.45 21.15
N ARG A 197 -19.61 12.24 20.64
CA ARG A 197 -18.64 11.24 20.23
C ARG A 197 -17.70 11.79 19.14
N PRO A 198 -16.39 11.73 19.33
CA PRO A 198 -15.43 12.05 18.29
C PRO A 198 -15.46 11.03 17.16
N GLN A 199 -15.05 11.45 15.96
CA GLN A 199 -14.98 10.59 14.78
C GLN A 199 -13.66 10.77 14.03
N ILE A 200 -13.19 9.68 13.41
CA ILE A 200 -12.08 9.70 12.45
C ILE A 200 -12.61 9.23 11.09
N TRP A 201 -12.31 9.98 10.05
CA TRP A 201 -12.67 9.67 8.68
C TRP A 201 -11.41 9.37 7.88
N TRP A 202 -11.38 8.22 7.23
CA TRP A 202 -10.34 7.78 6.31
C TRP A 202 -10.93 7.78 4.91
N THR A 203 -10.58 8.78 4.12
CA THR A 203 -11.17 8.96 2.79
C THR A 203 -10.09 8.94 1.71
N SER A 204 -10.33 8.18 0.63
CA SER A 204 -9.35 8.02 -0.44
C SER A 204 -9.97 7.49 -1.73
N THR A 205 -9.20 7.51 -2.80
CA THR A 205 -9.30 6.54 -3.90
C THR A 205 -8.51 5.29 -3.53
N GLU A 206 -8.60 4.22 -4.34
CA GLU A 206 -7.68 3.08 -4.23
C GLU A 206 -6.22 3.54 -4.29
N GLY A 207 -5.37 2.77 -3.62
CA GLY A 207 -3.94 2.98 -3.62
C GLY A 207 -3.23 2.33 -4.79
N ASN A 208 -1.93 2.38 -4.73
CA ASN A 208 -1.01 1.59 -5.54
C ASN A 208 -0.30 0.55 -4.66
N ALA A 209 0.68 -0.17 -5.22
CA ALA A 209 1.43 -1.19 -4.50
C ALA A 209 2.12 -0.66 -3.21
N SER A 210 2.53 0.62 -3.19
CA SER A 210 3.17 1.23 -2.01
C SER A 210 2.20 1.71 -0.92
N SER A 211 0.89 1.63 -1.17
CA SER A 211 -0.16 2.11 -0.24
C SER A 211 -0.49 1.07 0.85
N GLU A 212 0.52 0.48 1.46
CA GLU A 212 0.40 -0.71 2.32
C GLU A 212 -0.66 -0.56 3.42
N TYR A 213 -0.67 0.56 4.14
CA TYR A 213 -1.64 0.75 5.23
C TYR A 213 -3.08 0.71 4.75
N PHE A 214 -3.38 1.45 3.67
CA PHE A 214 -4.75 1.56 3.19
C PHE A 214 -5.19 0.28 2.46
N ASN A 215 -4.29 -0.34 1.72
CA ASN A 215 -4.53 -1.62 1.05
C ASN A 215 -4.88 -2.72 2.07
N ASP A 216 -4.05 -2.93 3.11
CA ASP A 216 -4.32 -3.90 4.18
C ASP A 216 -5.64 -3.61 4.89
N ARG A 217 -5.96 -2.32 5.09
CA ARG A 217 -7.22 -1.92 5.71
C ARG A 217 -8.43 -2.28 4.86
N LEU A 218 -8.40 -1.95 3.56
CA LEU A 218 -9.49 -2.26 2.64
C LEU A 218 -9.69 -3.76 2.48
N ASP A 219 -8.61 -4.54 2.37
CA ASP A 219 -8.66 -5.99 2.19
C ASP A 219 -9.36 -6.66 3.38
N ARG A 220 -9.05 -6.28 4.62
CA ARG A 220 -9.74 -6.79 5.81
C ARG A 220 -11.22 -6.40 5.84
N LEU A 221 -11.55 -5.14 5.54
CA LEU A 221 -12.94 -4.67 5.52
C LEU A 221 -13.77 -5.40 4.44
N ARG A 222 -13.18 -5.66 3.27
CA ARG A 222 -13.77 -6.44 2.18
C ARG A 222 -13.97 -7.90 2.53
N ALA A 223 -13.08 -8.47 3.34
CA ALA A 223 -13.21 -9.82 3.88
C ALA A 223 -14.26 -9.93 5.01
N GLY A 224 -14.94 -8.84 5.36
CA GLY A 224 -15.95 -8.80 6.40
C GLY A 224 -15.44 -8.52 7.81
N ASP A 225 -14.14 -8.28 8.00
CA ASP A 225 -13.56 -7.85 9.28
C ASP A 225 -13.81 -6.34 9.48
N ILE A 226 -15.09 -5.99 9.70
CA ILE A 226 -15.52 -4.60 9.93
C ILE A 226 -15.66 -4.40 11.44
N PRO A 227 -14.81 -3.56 12.07
CA PRO A 227 -14.89 -3.30 13.50
C PRO A 227 -16.23 -2.66 13.89
N ASP A 228 -16.66 -2.92 15.11
CA ASP A 228 -17.83 -2.26 15.67
C ASP A 228 -17.73 -0.75 15.52
N ARG A 229 -18.85 -0.09 15.24
CA ARG A 229 -18.95 1.38 15.08
C ARG A 229 -18.11 1.94 13.94
N THR A 230 -17.71 1.10 12.98
CA THR A 230 -17.08 1.54 11.71
C THR A 230 -18.12 1.51 10.60
N ALA A 231 -18.30 2.63 9.91
CA ALA A 231 -19.02 2.70 8.65
C ALA A 231 -18.05 2.51 7.50
N PHE A 232 -18.33 1.56 6.60
CA PHE A 232 -17.48 1.27 5.44
C PHE A 232 -18.26 1.45 4.14
N PHE A 233 -17.67 2.19 3.21
CA PHE A 233 -18.19 2.40 1.85
C PHE A 233 -17.10 2.19 0.83
N ASP A 234 -17.38 1.34 -0.14
CA ASP A 234 -16.48 1.01 -1.24
C ASP A 234 -17.23 1.19 -2.57
N PHE A 235 -16.87 2.26 -3.29
CA PHE A 235 -17.39 2.58 -4.61
C PHE A 235 -16.30 2.30 -5.65
N GLY A 236 -16.66 1.57 -6.70
CA GLY A 236 -15.75 1.22 -7.79
C GLY A 236 -16.42 0.25 -8.75
N ILE A 237 -15.81 0.00 -9.89
CA ILE A 237 -16.24 -1.06 -10.78
C ILE A 237 -16.02 -2.42 -10.12
N PRO A 238 -16.73 -3.51 -10.50
CA PRO A 238 -16.39 -4.86 -10.06
C PRO A 238 -14.90 -5.17 -10.30
N PHE A 239 -14.28 -5.97 -9.43
CA PHE A 239 -12.85 -6.24 -9.52
C PHE A 239 -12.44 -7.06 -10.77
N ASP A 240 -13.39 -7.80 -11.33
CA ASP A 240 -13.27 -8.60 -12.57
C ASP A 240 -13.72 -7.86 -13.83
N ALA A 241 -14.16 -6.60 -13.70
CA ALA A 241 -14.62 -5.82 -14.83
C ALA A 241 -13.45 -5.13 -15.56
N ASP A 242 -13.59 -4.97 -16.87
CA ASP A 242 -12.63 -4.24 -17.69
C ASP A 242 -12.72 -2.72 -17.42
N PRO A 243 -11.66 -2.09 -16.89
CA PRO A 243 -11.62 -0.65 -16.66
C PRO A 243 -11.54 0.17 -17.96
N GLU A 244 -11.26 -0.46 -19.12
CA GLU A 244 -11.26 0.20 -20.43
C GLU A 244 -12.69 0.33 -21.00
N ASP A 245 -13.65 -0.45 -20.49
CA ASP A 245 -15.06 -0.31 -20.87
C ASP A 245 -15.70 0.92 -20.23
N LEU A 246 -15.85 1.99 -21.03
CA LEU A 246 -16.46 3.25 -20.58
C LEU A 246 -17.90 3.09 -20.10
N GLU A 247 -18.66 2.11 -20.62
CA GLU A 247 -20.02 1.83 -20.16
C GLU A 247 -20.01 1.27 -18.74
N THR A 248 -19.03 0.44 -18.41
CA THR A 248 -18.80 -0.07 -17.07
C THR A 248 -18.40 1.08 -16.12
N ILE A 249 -17.43 1.91 -16.50
CA ILE A 249 -17.06 3.09 -15.70
C ILE A 249 -18.27 3.99 -15.47
N TRP A 250 -19.03 4.32 -16.52
CA TRP A 250 -20.24 5.15 -16.40
C TRP A 250 -21.25 4.57 -15.40
N ARG A 251 -21.51 3.26 -15.50
CA ARG A 251 -22.48 2.56 -14.64
C ARG A 251 -22.13 2.59 -13.17
N TYR A 252 -20.85 2.47 -12.84
CA TYR A 252 -20.39 2.30 -11.46
C TYR A 252 -19.77 3.57 -10.86
N HIS A 253 -19.54 4.62 -11.65
CA HIS A 253 -19.00 5.85 -11.12
C HIS A 253 -20.09 6.72 -10.49
N PRO A 254 -20.07 6.96 -9.15
CA PRO A 254 -21.19 7.59 -8.44
C PRO A 254 -21.36 9.08 -8.75
N GLY A 255 -20.42 9.69 -9.46
CA GLY A 255 -20.49 11.07 -9.97
C GLY A 255 -21.08 11.18 -11.38
N ALA A 256 -21.21 10.04 -12.10
CA ALA A 256 -21.70 10.02 -13.47
C ALA A 256 -23.13 10.58 -13.59
N GLY A 257 -23.35 11.44 -14.59
CA GLY A 257 -24.64 12.11 -14.81
C GLY A 257 -24.97 13.22 -13.80
N TYR A 258 -24.17 13.41 -12.75
CA TYR A 258 -24.31 14.49 -11.76
C TYR A 258 -23.18 15.51 -11.84
N LEU A 259 -21.94 15.05 -12.03
CA LEU A 259 -20.74 15.88 -12.01
C LEU A 259 -20.06 15.98 -13.37
N PHE A 260 -20.32 15.03 -14.24
CA PHE A 260 -19.86 14.98 -15.62
C PHE A 260 -20.81 14.13 -16.46
N ASP A 261 -20.82 14.34 -17.78
CA ASP A 261 -21.55 13.56 -18.76
C ASP A 261 -20.66 12.47 -19.42
N PHE A 262 -21.26 11.62 -20.26
CA PHE A 262 -20.54 10.52 -20.90
C PHE A 262 -19.47 11.00 -21.89
N ASP A 263 -19.71 12.09 -22.61
CA ASP A 263 -18.74 12.67 -23.55
C ASP A 263 -17.51 13.22 -22.80
N GLN A 264 -17.74 13.81 -21.63
CA GLN A 264 -16.65 14.24 -20.74
C GLN A 264 -15.87 13.06 -20.21
N LEU A 265 -16.52 11.94 -19.84
CA LEU A 265 -15.86 10.71 -19.44
C LEU A 265 -14.95 10.18 -20.54
N ALA A 266 -15.45 10.11 -21.79
CA ALA A 266 -14.64 9.73 -22.95
C ALA A 266 -13.48 10.71 -23.20
N GLY A 267 -13.69 11.99 -22.91
CA GLY A 267 -12.64 13.01 -22.95
C GLY A 267 -11.55 12.77 -21.89
N PHE A 268 -11.93 12.39 -20.68
CA PHE A 268 -10.99 12.06 -19.61
C PHE A 268 -10.16 10.82 -19.98
N ARG A 269 -10.77 9.74 -20.53
CA ARG A 269 -10.03 8.55 -20.95
C ARG A 269 -8.92 8.87 -21.95
N ARG A 270 -9.18 9.72 -22.92
CA ARG A 270 -8.16 10.17 -23.90
C ARG A 270 -6.98 10.90 -23.27
N GLN A 271 -7.15 11.51 -22.08
CA GLN A 271 -6.06 12.17 -21.37
C GLN A 271 -5.15 11.19 -20.59
N PHE A 272 -5.59 9.95 -20.44
CA PHE A 272 -4.81 8.85 -19.85
C PHE A 272 -4.24 7.91 -20.93
N ASP A 273 -3.94 8.42 -22.10
CA ASP A 273 -3.64 7.66 -23.34
C ASP A 273 -2.63 6.52 -23.11
N ASP A 274 -1.55 6.78 -22.39
CA ASP A 274 -0.49 5.82 -22.07
C ASP A 274 -0.54 5.30 -20.61
N ASP A 275 -1.57 5.64 -19.83
CA ASP A 275 -1.65 5.31 -18.39
C ASP A 275 -2.96 4.58 -18.07
N ALA A 276 -3.07 3.33 -18.54
CA ALA A 276 -4.22 2.48 -18.28
C ALA A 276 -4.44 2.19 -16.79
N GLU A 277 -3.35 2.02 -16.03
CA GLU A 277 -3.40 1.76 -14.57
C GLU A 277 -3.86 3.00 -13.80
N GLY A 278 -3.30 4.16 -14.13
CA GLY A 278 -3.75 5.43 -13.57
C GLY A 278 -5.22 5.71 -13.88
N TRP A 279 -5.70 5.34 -15.08
CA TRP A 279 -7.10 5.39 -15.45
C TRP A 279 -7.95 4.44 -14.60
N ALA A 280 -7.59 3.15 -14.51
CA ALA A 280 -8.30 2.14 -13.73
C ALA A 280 -8.40 2.56 -12.25
N ARG A 281 -7.32 3.09 -11.68
CA ARG A 281 -7.30 3.63 -10.32
C ARG A 281 -8.17 4.87 -10.16
N ALA A 282 -8.06 5.82 -11.08
CA ALA A 282 -8.78 7.09 -10.98
C ALA A 282 -10.29 6.95 -11.17
N PHE A 283 -10.71 6.23 -12.21
CA PHE A 283 -12.11 6.15 -12.61
C PHE A 283 -12.76 4.80 -12.33
N GLY A 284 -12.00 3.71 -12.31
CA GLY A 284 -12.47 2.40 -11.87
C GLY A 284 -12.46 2.22 -10.36
N ASN A 285 -11.63 2.98 -9.65
CA ASN A 285 -11.26 2.72 -8.24
C ASN A 285 -10.76 1.29 -8.06
N ILE A 286 -9.93 0.85 -8.98
CA ILE A 286 -9.20 -0.42 -8.95
C ILE A 286 -7.79 -0.14 -8.44
N ARG A 287 -7.30 -0.97 -7.54
CA ARG A 287 -5.95 -0.87 -7.06
C ARG A 287 -4.98 -1.01 -8.23
N ASP A 288 -4.08 -0.06 -8.34
CA ASP A 288 -2.94 -0.19 -9.21
C ASP A 288 -2.02 -1.28 -8.59
N ALA A 289 -2.03 -2.42 -9.23
CA ALA A 289 -1.22 -3.56 -8.80
C ALA A 289 0.26 -3.36 -9.11
N GLY A 290 0.61 -2.23 -9.76
CA GLY A 290 1.98 -1.89 -10.09
C GLY A 290 2.54 -2.79 -11.19
N SER A 291 1.79 -3.01 -12.27
CA SER A 291 2.25 -3.83 -13.41
C SER A 291 3.50 -3.25 -14.05
N THR A 292 3.67 -1.92 -14.03
CA THR A 292 4.90 -1.26 -14.52
C THR A 292 6.08 -1.34 -13.56
N ASP A 293 5.84 -1.58 -12.25
CA ASP A 293 6.90 -1.66 -11.23
C ASP A 293 7.12 -3.08 -10.68
N ARG A 294 6.28 -4.06 -11.03
CA ARG A 294 6.56 -5.45 -10.64
C ARG A 294 7.90 -5.88 -11.23
N ALA A 295 8.70 -6.49 -10.40
CA ALA A 295 10.00 -6.95 -10.83
C ALA A 295 9.89 -8.20 -11.71
N ILE A 296 8.88 -9.05 -11.44
CA ILE A 296 8.57 -10.26 -12.20
C ILE A 296 7.06 -10.27 -12.48
N ASP A 297 6.67 -10.56 -13.70
CA ASP A 297 5.28 -10.80 -14.07
C ASP A 297 4.76 -12.11 -13.47
N SER A 298 3.54 -12.12 -12.95
CA SER A 298 2.98 -13.32 -12.29
C SER A 298 2.71 -14.47 -13.25
N LEU A 299 2.40 -14.18 -14.52
CA LEU A 299 2.21 -15.21 -15.54
C LEU A 299 3.56 -15.81 -15.94
N LEU A 300 4.60 -14.98 -16.10
CA LEU A 300 5.96 -15.42 -16.33
C LEU A 300 6.45 -16.34 -15.19
N TRP A 301 6.21 -15.94 -13.93
CA TRP A 301 6.57 -16.75 -12.77
C TRP A 301 5.88 -18.10 -12.80
N ALA A 302 4.58 -18.15 -13.07
CA ALA A 302 3.84 -19.40 -13.18
C ALA A 302 4.29 -20.27 -14.37
N ASP A 303 4.67 -19.67 -15.49
CA ASP A 303 5.10 -20.38 -16.70
C ASP A 303 6.51 -20.96 -16.61
N THR A 304 7.36 -20.41 -15.74
CA THR A 304 8.73 -20.89 -15.48
C THR A 304 8.83 -21.81 -14.27
N MET A 305 7.70 -22.22 -13.69
CA MET A 305 7.64 -23.15 -12.56
C MET A 305 7.93 -24.60 -13.00
N ASP A 306 8.72 -25.33 -12.22
CA ASP A 306 9.07 -26.72 -12.44
C ASP A 306 9.12 -27.50 -11.11
N GLU A 307 9.23 -28.80 -11.17
CA GLU A 307 9.32 -29.66 -9.99
C GLU A 307 10.67 -29.50 -9.27
N PRO A 308 10.71 -29.50 -7.93
CA PRO A 308 11.95 -29.38 -7.18
C PRO A 308 12.89 -30.54 -7.44
N VAL A 309 14.18 -30.25 -7.56
CA VAL A 309 15.22 -31.26 -7.83
C VAL A 309 16.12 -31.47 -6.60
N THR A 310 16.28 -32.71 -6.15
CA THR A 310 17.30 -33.05 -5.17
C THR A 310 18.61 -33.24 -5.92
N PRO A 311 19.63 -32.39 -5.68
CA PRO A 311 20.91 -32.54 -6.40
C PRO A 311 21.58 -33.87 -6.07
N GLU A 312 21.98 -34.62 -7.10
CA GLU A 312 22.79 -35.82 -6.94
C GLU A 312 24.27 -35.45 -6.81
N HIS A 313 25.06 -36.40 -6.30
CA HIS A 313 26.49 -36.21 -6.17
C HIS A 313 27.14 -35.96 -7.55
N GLY A 314 27.87 -34.86 -7.68
CA GLY A 314 28.51 -34.44 -8.93
C GLY A 314 27.70 -33.47 -9.80
N MET A 315 26.47 -33.12 -9.44
CA MET A 315 25.77 -32.05 -10.11
C MET A 315 26.38 -30.66 -9.77
N ARG A 316 26.34 -29.74 -10.75
CA ARG A 316 26.73 -28.36 -10.51
C ARG A 316 25.67 -27.68 -9.66
N VAL A 317 26.08 -27.17 -8.50
CA VAL A 317 25.20 -26.47 -7.55
C VAL A 317 25.90 -25.22 -7.03
N CYS A 318 25.12 -24.14 -6.80
CA CYS A 318 25.56 -23.00 -6.03
C CYS A 318 24.47 -22.61 -5.04
N PHE A 319 24.83 -22.33 -3.80
CA PHE A 319 23.91 -21.84 -2.79
C PHE A 319 23.91 -20.31 -2.78
N GLY A 320 22.72 -19.72 -2.67
CA GLY A 320 22.55 -18.28 -2.53
C GLY A 320 21.91 -17.93 -1.19
N VAL A 321 22.23 -16.76 -0.66
CA VAL A 321 21.76 -16.30 0.65
C VAL A 321 21.07 -14.96 0.54
N GLY A 322 19.89 -14.84 1.17
CA GLY A 322 19.15 -13.60 1.32
C GLY A 322 18.75 -13.36 2.77
N VAL A 323 18.83 -12.09 3.21
CA VAL A 323 18.48 -11.65 4.58
C VAL A 323 17.60 -10.42 4.47
N PRO A 324 16.42 -10.36 5.12
CA PRO A 324 15.57 -9.16 5.09
C PRO A 324 16.18 -8.01 5.89
N LEU A 325 15.63 -6.79 5.72
CA LEU A 325 16.13 -5.57 6.39
C LEU A 325 16.16 -5.66 7.91
N ASP A 326 15.22 -6.36 8.50
CA ASP A 326 15.09 -6.54 9.95
C ASP A 326 15.88 -7.74 10.50
N ALA A 327 16.55 -8.49 9.61
CA ALA A 327 17.35 -9.68 9.92
C ALA A 327 16.58 -10.75 10.74
N THR A 328 15.26 -10.82 10.59
CA THR A 328 14.41 -11.76 11.33
C THR A 328 14.62 -13.22 10.90
N HIS A 329 15.11 -13.44 9.68
CA HIS A 329 15.39 -14.78 9.16
C HIS A 329 16.50 -14.75 8.10
N THR A 330 16.94 -15.93 7.67
CA THR A 330 17.89 -16.12 6.57
C THR A 330 17.34 -17.16 5.61
N VAL A 331 17.17 -16.78 4.35
CA VAL A 331 16.77 -17.71 3.30
C VAL A 331 17.99 -18.22 2.57
N ILE A 332 18.02 -19.53 2.35
CA ILE A 332 19.05 -20.22 1.56
C ILE A 332 18.36 -20.83 0.33
N ALA A 333 18.85 -20.50 -0.85
CA ALA A 333 18.41 -21.09 -2.12
C ALA A 333 19.54 -21.89 -2.76
N ALA A 334 19.18 -22.86 -3.59
CA ALA A 334 20.11 -23.60 -4.43
C ALA A 334 19.76 -23.37 -5.90
N CYS A 335 20.77 -23.16 -6.74
CA CYS A 335 20.64 -23.26 -8.19
C CYS A 335 21.38 -24.48 -8.67
N THR A 336 20.66 -25.37 -9.37
CA THR A 336 21.15 -26.72 -9.75
C THR A 336 20.99 -26.91 -11.25
N GLY A 337 22.03 -27.45 -11.89
CA GLY A 337 21.96 -27.92 -13.29
C GLY A 337 21.18 -29.22 -13.39
N VAL A 338 20.13 -29.25 -14.19
CA VAL A 338 19.23 -30.41 -14.33
C VAL A 338 19.79 -31.44 -15.33
N GLY A 339 20.77 -31.06 -16.16
CA GLY A 339 21.34 -31.92 -17.20
C GLY A 339 20.52 -32.00 -18.47
N GLY A 340 20.98 -32.75 -19.47
CA GLY A 340 20.21 -32.98 -20.72
C GLY A 340 19.95 -31.73 -21.57
N GLY A 341 20.64 -30.61 -21.34
CA GLY A 341 20.42 -29.36 -22.07
C GLY A 341 19.22 -28.55 -21.55
N LEU A 342 18.64 -28.99 -20.43
CA LEU A 342 17.57 -28.23 -19.76
C LEU A 342 18.13 -27.01 -19.00
N PRO A 343 17.33 -25.94 -18.83
CA PRO A 343 17.73 -24.79 -18.02
C PRO A 343 18.02 -25.22 -16.57
N PRO A 344 18.90 -24.50 -15.83
CA PRO A 344 19.09 -24.74 -14.42
C PRO A 344 17.82 -24.41 -13.65
N LEU A 345 17.63 -25.06 -12.51
CA LEU A 345 16.51 -24.85 -11.62
C LEU A 345 16.98 -24.17 -10.33
N VAL A 346 16.27 -23.15 -9.90
CA VAL A 346 16.48 -22.51 -8.60
C VAL A 346 15.34 -22.83 -7.62
N GLN A 347 15.69 -23.14 -6.37
CA GLN A 347 14.72 -23.51 -5.34
C GLN A 347 15.15 -23.03 -3.96
N ILE A 348 14.20 -22.78 -3.08
CA ILE A 348 14.48 -22.53 -1.67
C ILE A 348 14.84 -23.85 -0.98
N VAL A 349 15.88 -23.82 -0.17
CA VAL A 349 16.39 -24.99 0.59
C VAL A 349 16.05 -24.86 2.05
N ASP A 350 16.23 -23.66 2.62
CA ASP A 350 15.97 -23.40 4.04
C ASP A 350 15.48 -21.96 4.24
N ASP A 351 14.66 -21.78 5.29
CA ASP A 351 14.28 -20.49 5.88
C ASP A 351 14.53 -20.59 7.38
N LEU A 352 15.63 -19.99 7.85
CA LEU A 352 16.15 -20.11 9.20
C LEU A 352 15.86 -18.86 10.03
N PRO A 353 15.46 -18.96 11.29
CA PRO A 353 15.24 -17.82 12.15
C PRO A 353 16.52 -17.04 12.43
N GLY A 354 16.52 -15.73 12.18
CA GLY A 354 17.68 -14.86 12.34
C GLY A 354 18.86 -15.24 11.43
N THR A 355 20.07 -14.88 11.83
CA THR A 355 21.31 -15.17 11.08
C THR A 355 22.26 -16.13 11.83
N GLY A 356 21.93 -16.48 13.08
CA GLY A 356 22.86 -17.18 13.97
C GLY A 356 23.17 -18.63 13.56
N GLU A 357 22.20 -19.36 13.04
CA GLU A 357 22.37 -20.78 12.64
C GLU A 357 22.83 -20.91 11.18
N SER A 358 22.74 -19.86 10.39
CA SER A 358 23.05 -19.88 8.96
C SER A 358 24.48 -20.30 8.63
N PRO A 359 25.54 -19.88 9.38
CA PRO A 359 26.90 -20.34 9.11
C PRO A 359 27.07 -21.85 9.21
N ALA A 360 26.53 -22.49 10.25
CA ALA A 360 26.64 -23.94 10.44
C ALA A 360 25.88 -24.70 9.34
N ARG A 361 24.69 -24.21 8.99
CA ARG A 361 23.89 -24.82 7.92
C ARG A 361 24.53 -24.68 6.56
N LEU A 362 25.06 -23.53 6.21
CA LEU A 362 25.79 -23.27 4.97
C LEU A 362 27.03 -24.17 4.85
N LEU A 363 27.75 -24.37 5.97
CA LEU A 363 28.90 -25.27 5.99
C LEU A 363 28.50 -26.72 5.74
N ALA A 364 27.41 -27.20 6.34
CA ALA A 364 26.89 -28.53 6.07
C ALA A 364 26.53 -28.71 4.59
N LEU A 365 25.75 -27.79 4.01
CA LEU A 365 25.36 -27.81 2.60
C LEU A 365 26.57 -27.76 1.68
N GLN A 366 27.55 -26.88 1.98
CA GLN A 366 28.79 -26.81 1.21
C GLN A 366 29.57 -28.15 1.21
N ASN A 367 29.64 -28.83 2.35
CA ASN A 367 30.35 -30.09 2.48
C ASN A 367 29.61 -31.24 1.80
N ASP A 368 28.28 -31.29 1.94
CA ASP A 368 27.45 -32.35 1.36
C ASP A 368 27.47 -32.30 -0.17
N TYR A 369 27.43 -31.09 -0.76
CA TYR A 369 27.33 -30.91 -2.21
C TYR A 369 28.63 -30.40 -2.87
N ARG A 370 29.69 -30.13 -2.10
CA ARG A 370 30.94 -29.50 -2.55
C ARG A 370 30.73 -28.19 -3.31
N ALA A 371 29.66 -27.48 -3.00
CA ALA A 371 29.16 -26.33 -3.72
C ALA A 371 29.58 -25.00 -3.03
N PRO A 372 29.87 -23.92 -3.78
CA PRO A 372 30.14 -22.63 -3.19
C PRO A 372 28.87 -21.95 -2.73
N VAL A 373 29.04 -20.92 -1.89
CA VAL A 373 27.99 -20.02 -1.40
C VAL A 373 28.19 -18.65 -2.04
N CYS A 374 27.14 -18.11 -2.61
CA CYS A 374 27.08 -16.75 -3.12
C CYS A 374 26.21 -15.87 -2.20
N ILE A 375 26.74 -14.73 -1.78
CA ILE A 375 26.07 -13.80 -0.87
C ILE A 375 26.42 -12.36 -1.26
N ASP A 376 25.42 -11.45 -1.22
CA ASP A 376 25.68 -10.01 -1.46
C ASP A 376 26.54 -9.44 -0.30
N PRO A 377 27.76 -8.93 -0.58
CA PRO A 377 28.60 -8.35 0.46
C PRO A 377 28.08 -7.01 1.00
N ARG A 378 26.89 -6.59 0.58
CA ARG A 378 26.27 -5.32 0.96
C ARG A 378 24.87 -5.53 1.53
N GLY A 379 24.30 -4.43 2.08
CA GLY A 379 22.94 -4.44 2.60
C GLY A 379 22.75 -5.36 3.80
N PRO A 380 21.57 -5.97 3.98
CA PRO A 380 21.24 -6.77 5.15
C PRO A 380 22.12 -8.02 5.30
N SER A 381 22.58 -8.60 4.20
CA SER A 381 23.43 -9.80 4.19
C SER A 381 24.89 -9.49 4.54
N ALA A 382 25.31 -8.23 4.56
CA ALA A 382 26.73 -7.83 4.71
C ALA A 382 27.39 -8.36 5.98
N ALA A 383 26.70 -8.32 7.12
CA ALA A 383 27.23 -8.82 8.38
C ALA A 383 27.48 -10.34 8.33
N LEU A 384 26.55 -11.08 7.74
CA LEU A 384 26.71 -12.53 7.55
C LEU A 384 27.83 -12.83 6.54
N ALA A 385 27.90 -12.08 5.44
CA ALA A 385 28.95 -12.21 4.44
C ALA A 385 30.35 -12.00 5.06
N ASP A 386 30.48 -11.00 5.95
CA ASP A 386 31.76 -10.74 6.67
C ASP A 386 32.13 -11.90 7.61
N VAL A 387 31.17 -12.45 8.35
CA VAL A 387 31.38 -13.63 9.21
C VAL A 387 31.87 -14.80 8.38
N LEU A 388 31.24 -15.11 7.25
CA LEU A 388 31.64 -16.22 6.38
C LEU A 388 33.01 -16.00 5.73
N ALA A 389 33.32 -14.78 5.29
CA ALA A 389 34.57 -14.45 4.63
C ALA A 389 35.78 -14.50 5.57
N ASN A 390 35.58 -14.18 6.86
CA ASN A 390 36.65 -14.14 7.87
C ASN A 390 36.77 -15.44 8.69
N ALA A 391 35.93 -16.44 8.43
CA ALA A 391 36.03 -17.74 9.10
C ALA A 391 37.20 -18.55 8.54
N HIS A 392 38.19 -18.85 9.39
CA HIS A 392 39.36 -19.64 9.07
C HIS A 392 39.49 -20.85 10.01
N ASP A 393 39.95 -21.96 9.48
CA ASP A 393 40.29 -23.12 10.29
C ASP A 393 41.47 -22.77 11.22
N PRO A 394 41.35 -23.00 12.55
CA PRO A 394 42.36 -22.58 13.51
C PRO A 394 43.69 -23.34 13.37
N HIS A 395 43.73 -24.47 12.64
CA HIS A 395 44.92 -25.30 12.47
C HIS A 395 45.57 -25.09 11.11
N THR A 396 44.78 -24.96 10.04
CA THR A 396 45.28 -24.80 8.68
C THR A 396 45.37 -23.38 8.20
N PHE A 397 44.64 -22.44 8.86
CA PHE A 397 44.47 -21.05 8.45
C PHE A 397 43.78 -20.87 7.10
N GLU A 398 43.23 -21.95 6.54
CA GLU A 398 42.47 -21.91 5.31
C GLU A 398 41.04 -21.40 5.57
N ARG A 399 40.42 -20.81 4.54
CA ARG A 399 39.01 -20.37 4.64
C ARG A 399 38.10 -21.57 4.82
N VAL A 400 37.17 -21.47 5.78
CA VAL A 400 36.16 -22.49 6.08
C VAL A 400 35.09 -22.53 4.97
N TYR A 401 34.70 -21.36 4.46
CA TYR A 401 33.65 -21.26 3.45
C TYR A 401 34.25 -21.04 2.05
N ARG A 402 33.67 -21.72 1.06
CA ARG A 402 33.93 -21.49 -0.36
C ARG A 402 32.91 -20.45 -0.84
N LEU A 403 33.32 -19.20 -0.90
CA LEU A 403 32.47 -18.11 -1.35
C LEU A 403 32.72 -17.84 -2.84
N SER A 404 31.63 -17.59 -3.59
CA SER A 404 31.72 -17.05 -4.95
C SER A 404 32.32 -15.63 -4.92
N ASP A 405 33.16 -15.30 -5.91
CA ASP A 405 33.83 -13.98 -5.99
C ASP A 405 32.87 -12.91 -6.51
N MET A 406 31.78 -12.66 -5.77
CA MET A 406 30.80 -11.62 -6.09
C MET A 406 31.29 -10.25 -5.62
N ARG A 407 31.42 -9.33 -6.56
CA ARG A 407 31.77 -7.93 -6.28
C ARG A 407 30.51 -7.08 -6.10
N ALA A 408 30.68 -5.92 -5.47
CA ALA A 408 29.60 -4.96 -5.27
C ALA A 408 28.91 -4.52 -6.57
N ALA A 409 29.61 -4.48 -7.69
CA ALA A 409 29.05 -4.16 -9.00
C ALA A 409 28.17 -5.30 -9.55
N ASP A 410 28.59 -6.56 -9.31
CA ASP A 410 27.87 -7.74 -9.79
C ASP A 410 26.52 -7.87 -9.10
N ALA A 411 26.47 -7.58 -7.81
CA ALA A 411 25.22 -7.59 -7.03
C ALA A 411 24.20 -6.53 -7.49
N VAL A 412 24.62 -5.51 -8.26
CA VAL A 412 23.69 -4.55 -8.89
C VAL A 412 23.04 -5.12 -10.14
N THR A 413 23.77 -5.93 -10.91
CA THR A 413 23.25 -6.48 -12.17
C THR A 413 22.60 -7.85 -12.00
N ALA A 414 22.86 -8.56 -10.91
CA ALA A 414 22.34 -9.90 -10.65
C ALA A 414 20.81 -10.00 -10.70
N PRO A 415 20.01 -9.08 -10.10
CA PRO A 415 18.55 -9.14 -10.20
C PRO A 415 18.04 -9.02 -11.64
N GLN A 416 18.67 -8.17 -12.44
CA GLN A 416 18.32 -7.98 -13.84
C GLN A 416 18.63 -9.24 -14.66
N SER A 417 19.77 -9.87 -14.42
CA SER A 417 20.17 -11.14 -15.07
C SER A 417 19.22 -12.28 -14.69
N PHE A 418 18.79 -12.34 -13.42
CA PHE A 418 17.85 -13.34 -12.93
C PHE A 418 16.50 -13.24 -13.65
N VAL A 419 15.92 -12.03 -13.69
CA VAL A 419 14.63 -11.81 -14.35
C VAL A 419 14.74 -12.05 -15.86
N SER A 420 15.81 -11.58 -16.50
CA SER A 420 16.01 -11.82 -17.94
C SER A 420 16.15 -13.30 -18.28
N ALA A 421 16.73 -14.11 -17.38
CA ALA A 421 16.82 -15.55 -17.58
C ALA A 421 15.43 -16.24 -17.51
N LEU A 422 14.56 -15.81 -16.62
CA LEU A 422 13.17 -16.26 -16.59
C LEU A 422 12.43 -15.85 -17.87
N GLU A 423 12.53 -14.58 -18.29
CA GLU A 423 11.92 -14.06 -19.53
C GLU A 423 12.35 -14.84 -20.78
N GLN A 424 13.55 -15.36 -20.80
CA GLN A 424 14.10 -16.13 -21.90
C GLN A 424 13.92 -17.65 -21.75
N HIS A 425 13.25 -18.11 -20.68
CA HIS A 425 13.12 -19.54 -20.30
C HIS A 425 14.47 -20.26 -20.17
N ASN A 426 15.52 -19.53 -19.80
CA ASN A 426 16.86 -20.03 -19.52
C ASN A 426 17.06 -20.37 -18.03
N LEU A 427 16.04 -20.22 -17.23
CA LEU A 427 15.98 -20.52 -15.81
C LEU A 427 14.58 -21.00 -15.46
N THR A 428 14.46 -22.04 -14.66
CA THR A 428 13.21 -22.48 -14.03
C THR A 428 13.32 -22.34 -12.51
N HIS A 429 12.18 -22.40 -11.83
CA HIS A 429 12.15 -22.36 -10.36
C HIS A 429 11.17 -23.37 -9.80
N ALA A 430 11.43 -23.88 -8.60
CA ALA A 430 10.46 -24.67 -7.86
C ALA A 430 9.47 -23.74 -7.13
N SER A 431 8.21 -24.21 -6.98
CA SER A 431 7.22 -23.51 -6.16
C SER A 431 7.64 -23.49 -4.70
N ASP A 432 7.63 -22.32 -4.10
CA ASP A 432 7.85 -22.11 -2.67
C ASP A 432 6.94 -20.99 -2.17
N ARG A 433 6.25 -21.23 -1.04
CA ARG A 433 5.28 -20.27 -0.51
C ARG A 433 5.88 -18.88 -0.26
N LEU A 434 7.08 -18.80 0.29
CA LEU A 434 7.72 -17.50 0.59
C LEU A 434 8.12 -16.76 -0.69
N ALA A 435 8.74 -17.48 -1.65
CA ALA A 435 9.11 -16.90 -2.94
C ALA A 435 7.87 -16.44 -3.73
N ASP A 436 6.81 -17.25 -3.78
CA ASP A 436 5.56 -16.94 -4.48
C ASP A 436 4.86 -15.71 -3.87
N GLU A 437 4.83 -15.60 -2.54
CA GLU A 437 4.31 -14.41 -1.84
C GLU A 437 5.17 -13.15 -2.12
N GLN A 438 6.50 -13.31 -2.18
CA GLN A 438 7.41 -12.19 -2.45
C GLN A 438 7.31 -11.70 -3.90
N VAL A 439 7.20 -12.58 -4.88
CA VAL A 439 7.02 -12.22 -6.30
C VAL A 439 5.78 -11.35 -6.49
N CYS A 440 4.67 -11.68 -5.82
CA CYS A 440 3.44 -10.89 -5.90
C CYS A 440 3.61 -9.43 -5.47
N ARG A 441 4.65 -9.11 -4.68
CA ARG A 441 4.87 -7.80 -4.06
C ARG A 441 6.18 -7.14 -4.47
N ALA A 442 7.10 -7.89 -5.08
CA ALA A 442 8.43 -7.41 -5.44
C ALA A 442 8.37 -6.32 -6.50
N THR A 443 9.00 -5.19 -6.21
CA THR A 443 9.13 -4.05 -7.13
C THR A 443 10.59 -3.74 -7.42
N LYS A 444 10.80 -2.98 -8.49
CA LYS A 444 12.13 -2.53 -8.91
C LYS A 444 12.50 -1.22 -8.20
N ARG A 445 13.71 -1.13 -7.66
CA ARG A 445 14.30 0.10 -7.15
C ARG A 445 15.44 0.55 -8.06
N LYS A 446 15.30 1.70 -8.70
CA LYS A 446 16.32 2.23 -9.62
C LYS A 446 17.65 2.47 -8.91
N SER A 447 18.76 2.06 -9.54
CA SER A 447 20.14 2.23 -9.07
C SER A 447 21.05 2.56 -10.24
N GLY A 448 21.23 3.85 -10.57
CA GLY A 448 21.90 4.28 -11.79
C GLY A 448 21.12 3.87 -13.04
N ASP A 449 21.81 3.15 -13.95
CA ASP A 449 21.20 2.57 -15.16
C ASP A 449 20.67 1.14 -14.95
N ALA A 450 20.77 0.59 -13.72
CA ALA A 450 20.25 -0.72 -13.33
C ALA A 450 19.14 -0.58 -12.29
N TRP A 451 18.58 -1.71 -11.88
CA TRP A 451 17.63 -1.77 -10.79
C TRP A 451 18.00 -2.89 -9.81
N LEU A 452 17.55 -2.74 -8.58
CA LEU A 452 17.69 -3.70 -7.47
C LEU A 452 16.31 -4.09 -6.96
N TRP A 453 16.23 -5.21 -6.25
CA TRP A 453 15.04 -5.54 -5.46
C TRP A 453 14.70 -4.40 -4.48
N ASN A 454 13.44 -3.98 -4.45
CA ASN A 454 13.02 -2.88 -3.57
C ASN A 454 12.71 -3.40 -2.16
N ARG A 455 13.72 -3.52 -1.33
CA ARG A 455 13.63 -3.93 0.08
C ARG A 455 12.72 -3.03 0.94
N SER A 456 12.45 -1.81 0.49
CA SER A 456 11.56 -0.88 1.21
C SER A 456 10.09 -1.15 0.95
N ALA A 457 9.74 -1.88 -0.09
CA ALA A 457 8.37 -2.26 -0.43
C ALA A 457 7.92 -3.55 0.29
N GLY A 458 8.84 -4.28 0.90
CA GLY A 458 8.56 -5.51 1.64
C GLY A 458 9.76 -6.44 1.68
N ASP A 459 9.57 -7.59 2.29
CA ASP A 459 10.58 -8.65 2.30
C ASP A 459 10.77 -9.24 0.88
N VAL A 460 12.03 -9.35 0.47
CA VAL A 460 12.49 -9.90 -0.82
C VAL A 460 13.64 -10.91 -0.63
N SER A 461 13.82 -11.41 0.59
CA SER A 461 14.95 -12.27 0.96
C SER A 461 15.00 -13.58 0.17
N ALA A 462 13.86 -14.19 -0.14
CA ALA A 462 13.78 -15.37 -0.99
C ALA A 462 14.24 -15.08 -2.42
N LEU A 463 13.76 -13.97 -3.00
CA LEU A 463 14.17 -13.56 -4.35
C LEU A 463 15.65 -13.17 -4.40
N GLU A 464 16.18 -12.56 -3.35
CA GLU A 464 17.62 -12.28 -3.21
C GLU A 464 18.44 -13.58 -3.12
N ALA A 465 18.02 -14.54 -2.29
CA ALA A 465 18.67 -15.83 -2.18
C ALA A 465 18.70 -16.56 -3.54
N MET A 466 17.56 -16.62 -4.23
CA MET A 466 17.46 -17.23 -5.56
C MET A 466 18.33 -16.50 -6.59
N THR A 467 18.36 -15.17 -6.56
CA THR A 467 19.21 -14.34 -7.42
C THR A 467 20.69 -14.64 -7.20
N MET A 468 21.13 -14.73 -5.93
CA MET A 468 22.51 -15.05 -5.58
C MET A 468 22.88 -16.46 -5.98
N ALA A 469 21.99 -17.44 -5.77
CA ALA A 469 22.20 -18.82 -6.19
C ALA A 469 22.39 -18.93 -7.72
N TYR A 470 21.53 -18.28 -8.48
CA TYR A 470 21.62 -18.26 -9.95
C TYR A 470 22.89 -17.56 -10.43
N TRP A 471 23.19 -16.35 -9.90
CA TRP A 471 24.40 -15.62 -10.28
C TRP A 471 25.65 -16.46 -9.99
N GLY A 472 25.75 -17.04 -8.80
CA GLY A 472 26.86 -17.89 -8.42
C GLY A 472 26.98 -19.13 -9.32
N TYR A 473 25.86 -19.76 -9.66
CA TYR A 473 25.81 -20.89 -10.57
C TYR A 473 26.37 -20.57 -11.98
N MET A 474 25.98 -19.41 -12.52
CA MET A 474 26.43 -18.94 -13.84
C MET A 474 27.94 -18.62 -13.88
N HIS A 475 28.52 -18.31 -12.72
CA HIS A 475 29.95 -17.98 -12.59
C HIS A 475 30.79 -19.13 -11.99
N LEU A 476 30.22 -20.35 -11.90
CA LEU A 476 31.02 -21.55 -11.57
C LEU A 476 32.06 -21.78 -12.65
N PRO A 477 33.30 -22.19 -12.29
CA PRO A 477 34.30 -22.58 -13.28
C PRO A 477 33.77 -23.72 -14.15
N GLU A 478 34.15 -23.71 -15.42
CA GLU A 478 33.86 -24.84 -16.29
C GLU A 478 34.55 -26.09 -15.72
N TRP A 479 33.82 -27.20 -15.70
CA TRP A 479 34.41 -28.50 -15.29
C TRP A 479 35.41 -28.91 -16.35
N GLU A 480 36.70 -28.98 -16.00
CA GLU A 480 37.68 -29.73 -16.78
C GLU A 480 37.44 -31.21 -16.51
N ALA A 481 37.45 -31.99 -17.57
CA ALA A 481 37.15 -33.43 -17.51
C ALA A 481 38.14 -34.24 -16.63
N ASP A 482 39.23 -33.63 -16.17
CA ASP A 482 40.26 -34.20 -15.33
C ASP A 482 39.96 -34.17 -13.82
N ASP A 483 38.89 -33.50 -13.38
CA ASP A 483 38.47 -33.40 -11.97
C ASP A 483 37.64 -34.63 -11.50
N ILE A 484 37.35 -35.58 -12.39
CA ILE A 484 36.75 -36.87 -12.01
C ILE A 484 37.85 -37.80 -11.46
N GLN A 485 38.32 -37.52 -10.27
CA GLN A 485 38.99 -38.57 -9.50
C GLN A 485 37.95 -39.57 -9.01
N VAL A 486 37.83 -40.65 -9.72
CA VAL A 486 37.12 -41.87 -9.28
C VAL A 486 37.89 -42.43 -8.09
N PHE A 487 37.29 -42.36 -6.90
CA PHE A 487 37.71 -43.14 -5.74
C PHE A 487 36.62 -44.14 -5.38
#